data_8b1db68112058bf913a5b7d21ad4a1cc
#
_entry.id   8b1db68112058bf913a5b7d21ad4a1cc
#
_cell.length_a   1.000
_cell.length_b   1.000
_cell.length_c   1.000
_cell.angle_alpha   90.00
_cell.angle_beta   90.00
_cell.angle_gamma   90.00
#
_symmetry.space_group_name_H-M   'P 1'
#
loop_
_entity.id
_entity.type
_entity.pdbx_description
1 polymer ?
#
loop_
_entity_poly.entity_id
_entity_poly.type
_entity_poly.pdbx_seq_one_letter_code
_entity_poly.pdbx_strand_id
1 'polypeptide(L)'
;KIDILVSACPFFLTPVLAQVALEVGAHYLDLTEDVESTRVVKKIAAGAKTMFMPQCGLAPGFISIAAAHVAEQFTTLDQVNMRVGALPIYPTNALKYNLTWSTDGLINEYLNPCEAIINGTLRETPPMEELEHFSLDGLDYEAFNTSGGLGTLCETLAGKVRNLNYKTVRYPGHCAIMKILLQDLGLGQRRDILKDVLEKSIPMTLQDVVLIFVSVTGQRDARLAQESWTKKIYAKKVNGHLLSAIQLTTAAGICAMVDLMANGTLNQAGFVRQEQVSLEQFLANRFGQHYA
;
A
#
# COMPACT_ATOMS: atom_id res chain seq x y z
N LYS A 1 -21.94 4.70 -22.83
CA LYS A 1 -21.38 5.67 -21.90
C LYS A 1 -20.76 4.89 -20.75
N ILE A 2 -19.52 5.21 -20.39
CA ILE A 2 -18.81 4.63 -19.23
C ILE A 2 -18.86 5.69 -18.14
N ASP A 3 -19.36 5.33 -16.97
CA ASP A 3 -19.44 6.25 -15.82
C ASP A 3 -18.21 6.10 -14.90
N ILE A 4 -17.67 4.89 -14.80
CA ILE A 4 -16.52 4.56 -13.93
C ILE A 4 -15.55 3.68 -14.69
N LEU A 5 -14.26 4.04 -14.68
CA LEU A 5 -13.16 3.22 -15.14
C LEU A 5 -12.36 2.73 -13.92
N VAL A 6 -12.33 1.41 -13.73
CA VAL A 6 -11.56 0.75 -12.67
C VAL A 6 -10.39 0.02 -13.34
N SER A 7 -9.16 0.39 -13.00
CA SER A 7 -7.96 -0.23 -13.56
C SER A 7 -7.31 -1.20 -12.55
N ALA A 8 -7.14 -2.44 -12.97
CA ALA A 8 -6.30 -3.44 -12.34
C ALA A 8 -5.14 -3.84 -13.27
N CYS A 9 -4.75 -2.95 -14.16
CA CYS A 9 -3.67 -3.14 -15.13
C CYS A 9 -2.30 -2.87 -14.49
N PRO A 10 -1.20 -3.33 -15.14
CA PRO A 10 0.15 -2.97 -14.73
C PRO A 10 0.35 -1.44 -14.69
N PHE A 11 1.18 -0.96 -13.78
CA PHE A 11 1.37 0.46 -13.48
C PHE A 11 1.72 1.34 -14.70
N PHE A 12 2.45 0.81 -15.68
CA PHE A 12 2.84 1.56 -16.89
C PHE A 12 1.66 1.92 -17.80
N LEU A 13 0.48 1.29 -17.64
CA LEU A 13 -0.76 1.65 -18.35
C LEU A 13 -1.59 2.71 -17.60
N THR A 14 -1.31 2.95 -16.35
CA THR A 14 -2.05 3.89 -15.47
C THR A 14 -2.21 5.29 -16.08
N PRO A 15 -1.15 5.95 -16.62
CA PRO A 15 -1.28 7.28 -17.20
C PRO A 15 -2.23 7.30 -18.41
N VAL A 16 -2.15 6.29 -19.28
CA VAL A 16 -2.99 6.19 -20.47
C VAL A 16 -4.45 5.99 -20.10
N LEU A 17 -4.74 5.09 -19.17
CA LEU A 17 -6.10 4.81 -18.72
C LEU A 17 -6.73 5.99 -17.98
N ALA A 18 -5.95 6.71 -17.17
CA ALA A 18 -6.41 7.94 -16.52
C ALA A 18 -6.74 9.03 -17.55
N GLN A 19 -5.91 9.18 -18.60
CA GLN A 19 -6.18 10.14 -19.68
C GLN A 19 -7.46 9.78 -20.43
N VAL A 20 -7.69 8.50 -20.75
CA VAL A 20 -8.93 8.03 -21.38
C VAL A 20 -10.13 8.32 -20.49
N ALA A 21 -10.03 8.08 -19.17
CA ALA A 21 -11.12 8.38 -18.25
C ALA A 21 -11.49 9.86 -18.25
N LEU A 22 -10.50 10.76 -18.28
CA LEU A 22 -10.73 12.20 -18.41
C LEU A 22 -11.45 12.55 -19.72
N GLU A 23 -11.01 12.02 -20.85
CA GLU A 23 -11.58 12.30 -22.18
C GLU A 23 -13.05 11.85 -22.32
N VAL A 24 -13.40 10.70 -21.75
CA VAL A 24 -14.77 10.19 -21.79
C VAL A 24 -15.65 10.73 -20.64
N GLY A 25 -15.09 11.51 -19.73
CA GLY A 25 -15.79 12.06 -18.57
C GLY A 25 -16.21 10.99 -17.55
N ALA A 26 -15.42 9.94 -17.40
CA ALA A 26 -15.62 8.89 -16.40
C ALA A 26 -14.85 9.17 -15.09
N HIS A 27 -15.34 8.62 -13.99
CA HIS A 27 -14.54 8.52 -12.76
C HIS A 27 -13.41 7.50 -12.96
N TYR A 28 -12.29 7.69 -12.28
CA TYR A 28 -11.11 6.83 -12.41
C TYR A 28 -10.65 6.30 -11.06
N LEU A 29 -10.43 4.98 -10.95
CA LEU A 29 -9.83 4.33 -9.80
C LEU A 29 -8.81 3.28 -10.26
N ASP A 30 -7.73 3.12 -9.52
CA ASP A 30 -6.71 2.11 -9.79
C ASP A 30 -6.08 1.51 -8.52
N LEU A 31 -5.16 0.57 -8.72
CA LEU A 31 -4.42 -0.16 -7.70
C LEU A 31 -2.91 0.12 -7.77
N THR A 32 -2.48 1.16 -8.46
CA THR A 32 -1.05 1.39 -8.71
C THR A 32 -0.28 1.66 -7.42
N GLU A 33 0.87 1.05 -7.28
CA GLU A 33 1.88 1.36 -6.27
C GLU A 33 2.93 2.35 -6.77
N ASP A 34 2.97 2.60 -8.07
CA ASP A 34 4.00 3.43 -8.71
C ASP A 34 3.79 4.92 -8.45
N VAL A 35 4.81 5.52 -7.83
CA VAL A 35 4.78 6.94 -7.42
C VAL A 35 4.70 7.88 -8.62
N GLU A 36 5.46 7.62 -9.68
CA GLU A 36 5.48 8.48 -10.87
C GLU A 36 4.16 8.41 -11.63
N SER A 37 3.58 7.22 -11.79
CA SER A 37 2.25 7.05 -12.39
C SER A 37 1.19 7.83 -11.61
N THR A 38 1.23 7.78 -10.28
CA THR A 38 0.32 8.55 -9.40
C THR A 38 0.49 10.05 -9.57
N ARG A 39 1.72 10.56 -9.69
CA ARG A 39 2.00 11.97 -9.98
C ARG A 39 1.43 12.41 -11.33
N VAL A 40 1.47 11.53 -12.34
CA VAL A 40 0.84 11.79 -13.64
C VAL A 40 -0.67 11.83 -13.53
N VAL A 41 -1.30 10.85 -12.84
CA VAL A 41 -2.76 10.84 -12.58
C VAL A 41 -3.19 12.12 -11.88
N LYS A 42 -2.43 12.59 -10.88
CA LYS A 42 -2.71 13.84 -10.18
C LYS A 42 -2.71 15.06 -11.11
N LYS A 43 -1.78 15.13 -12.07
CA LYS A 43 -1.75 16.19 -13.08
C LYS A 43 -2.96 16.10 -14.01
N ILE A 44 -3.32 14.90 -14.47
CA ILE A 44 -4.48 14.66 -15.34
C ILE A 44 -5.78 15.07 -14.60
N ALA A 45 -5.88 14.75 -13.32
CA ALA A 45 -7.05 15.06 -12.51
C ALA A 45 -7.23 16.56 -12.19
N ALA A 46 -6.21 17.40 -12.46
CA ALA A 46 -6.29 18.83 -12.20
C ALA A 46 -7.41 19.47 -13.04
N GLY A 47 -8.46 19.95 -12.38
CA GLY A 47 -9.65 20.52 -13.02
C GLY A 47 -10.64 19.52 -13.59
N ALA A 48 -10.47 18.21 -13.37
CA ALA A 48 -11.44 17.18 -13.75
C ALA A 48 -12.77 17.38 -13.00
N LYS A 49 -13.88 17.17 -13.70
CA LYS A 49 -15.25 17.23 -13.12
C LYS A 49 -15.68 15.89 -12.52
N THR A 50 -14.90 14.86 -12.73
CA THR A 50 -15.08 13.51 -12.21
C THR A 50 -14.01 13.21 -11.17
N MET A 51 -14.23 12.21 -10.34
CA MET A 51 -13.29 11.77 -9.31
C MET A 51 -12.15 10.94 -9.91
N PHE A 52 -10.92 11.23 -9.51
CA PHE A 52 -9.73 10.44 -9.80
C PHE A 52 -9.11 10.00 -8.46
N MET A 53 -9.26 8.73 -8.14
CA MET A 53 -8.77 8.15 -6.89
C MET A 53 -7.85 6.96 -7.22
N PRO A 54 -6.56 7.17 -7.46
CA PRO A 54 -5.61 6.07 -7.62
C PRO A 54 -5.28 5.42 -6.27
N GLN A 55 -4.49 4.35 -6.30
CA GLN A 55 -3.92 3.74 -5.10
C GLN A 55 -4.98 3.13 -4.14
N CYS A 56 -6.06 2.56 -4.69
CA CYS A 56 -7.19 2.01 -3.91
C CYS A 56 -6.92 0.59 -3.37
N GLY A 57 -5.65 0.21 -3.16
CA GLY A 57 -5.28 -1.12 -2.68
C GLY A 57 -5.17 -1.23 -1.16
N LEU A 58 -4.27 -2.14 -0.74
CA LEU A 58 -3.91 -2.35 0.66
C LEU A 58 -2.82 -1.34 1.08
N ALA A 59 -1.71 -1.33 0.36
CA ALA A 59 -0.58 -0.42 0.52
C ALA A 59 0.07 -0.21 -0.87
N PRO A 60 -0.14 0.95 -1.48
CA PRO A 60 -0.87 2.12 -0.97
C PRO A 60 -2.40 1.90 -0.94
N GLY A 61 -3.08 2.65 -0.08
CA GLY A 61 -4.53 2.65 0.04
C GLY A 61 -5.02 2.52 1.47
N PHE A 62 -5.55 1.38 1.86
CA PHE A 62 -6.13 1.16 3.18
C PHE A 62 -5.17 1.53 4.34
N ILE A 63 -3.89 1.25 4.20
CA ILE A 63 -2.90 1.59 5.24
C ILE A 63 -2.87 3.10 5.54
N SER A 64 -3.09 3.96 4.52
CA SER A 64 -3.15 5.41 4.69
C SER A 64 -4.41 5.84 5.43
N ILE A 65 -5.55 5.17 5.19
CA ILE A 65 -6.80 5.39 5.93
C ILE A 65 -6.60 5.06 7.41
N ALA A 66 -6.02 3.89 7.70
CA ALA A 66 -5.75 3.46 9.07
C ALA A 66 -4.76 4.40 9.78
N ALA A 67 -3.70 4.83 9.08
CA ALA A 67 -2.70 5.74 9.64
C ALA A 67 -3.30 7.15 9.92
N ALA A 68 -4.10 7.68 9.02
CA ALA A 68 -4.79 8.96 9.22
C ALA A 68 -5.73 8.89 10.42
N HIS A 69 -6.55 7.84 10.53
CA HIS A 69 -7.46 7.64 11.66
C HIS A 69 -6.73 7.60 13.02
N VAL A 70 -5.59 6.92 13.11
CA VAL A 70 -4.81 6.90 14.35
C VAL A 70 -4.17 8.26 14.61
N ALA A 71 -3.63 8.92 13.55
CA ALA A 71 -2.98 10.22 13.65
C ALA A 71 -3.94 11.34 14.12
N GLU A 72 -5.21 11.29 13.73
CA GLU A 72 -6.24 12.27 14.14
C GLU A 72 -6.47 12.32 15.65
N GLN A 73 -6.06 11.32 16.41
CA GLN A 73 -6.19 11.28 17.86
C GLN A 73 -5.13 12.11 18.60
N PHE A 74 -4.16 12.68 17.87
CA PHE A 74 -3.02 13.39 18.43
C PHE A 74 -3.07 14.89 18.09
N THR A 75 -2.66 15.72 19.04
CA THR A 75 -2.52 17.17 18.83
C THR A 75 -1.24 17.54 18.10
N THR A 76 -0.17 16.75 18.31
CA THR A 76 1.09 16.84 17.54
C THR A 76 1.61 15.44 17.26
N LEU A 77 2.22 15.25 16.08
CA LEU A 77 2.73 13.96 15.63
C LEU A 77 4.26 13.95 15.66
N ASP A 78 4.83 13.04 16.44
CA ASP A 78 6.29 12.80 16.41
C ASP A 78 6.65 11.72 15.39
N GLN A 79 5.99 10.54 15.47
CA GLN A 79 6.24 9.44 14.56
C GLN A 79 4.94 8.82 14.06
N VAL A 80 4.90 8.53 12.77
CA VAL A 80 3.88 7.71 12.12
C VAL A 80 4.60 6.59 11.37
N ASN A 81 4.46 5.36 11.85
CA ASN A 81 5.10 4.18 11.28
C ASN A 81 4.04 3.26 10.68
N MET A 82 4.18 2.94 9.41
CA MET A 82 3.29 2.07 8.66
C MET A 82 4.03 0.80 8.25
N ARG A 83 3.47 -0.37 8.56
CA ARG A 83 4.07 -1.69 8.29
C ARG A 83 3.01 -2.59 7.67
N VAL A 84 3.30 -3.11 6.48
CA VAL A 84 2.41 -4.05 5.80
C VAL A 84 3.23 -5.23 5.26
N GLY A 85 2.71 -6.43 5.44
CA GLY A 85 3.26 -7.64 4.86
C GLY A 85 2.18 -8.50 4.23
N ALA A 86 2.45 -9.06 3.05
CA ALA A 86 1.73 -10.19 2.50
C ALA A 86 2.70 -11.39 2.53
N LEU A 87 2.42 -12.35 3.38
CA LEU A 87 3.37 -13.38 3.78
C LEU A 87 2.75 -14.77 3.59
N PRO A 88 3.48 -15.76 3.08
CA PRO A 88 3.01 -17.15 3.13
C PRO A 88 2.88 -17.59 4.60
N ILE A 89 1.78 -18.25 4.97
CA ILE A 89 1.65 -18.82 6.31
C ILE A 89 2.70 -19.92 6.52
N TYR A 90 2.98 -20.69 5.47
CA TYR A 90 3.96 -21.77 5.47
C TYR A 90 4.98 -21.53 4.35
N PRO A 91 6.07 -20.78 4.61
CA PRO A 91 7.12 -20.57 3.61
C PRO A 91 7.85 -21.88 3.28
N THR A 92 8.05 -22.13 1.99
CA THR A 92 8.61 -23.39 1.48
C THR A 92 10.04 -23.27 0.93
N ASN A 93 10.64 -22.08 1.03
CA ASN A 93 11.97 -21.77 0.47
C ASN A 93 12.81 -20.91 1.39
N ALA A 94 14.09 -20.75 1.09
CA ALA A 94 15.03 -19.98 1.89
C ALA A 94 14.72 -18.49 1.92
N LEU A 95 14.10 -17.94 0.86
CA LEU A 95 13.58 -16.57 0.85
C LEU A 95 12.45 -16.34 1.84
N LYS A 96 11.84 -17.42 2.35
CA LYS A 96 10.62 -17.40 3.17
C LYS A 96 9.52 -16.55 2.52
N TYR A 97 9.45 -16.62 1.19
CA TYR A 97 8.51 -15.87 0.38
C TYR A 97 7.87 -16.76 -0.69
N ASN A 98 6.59 -16.57 -0.92
CA ASN A 98 5.85 -17.12 -2.03
C ASN A 98 5.21 -15.98 -2.81
N LEU A 99 5.13 -16.08 -4.12
CA LEU A 99 4.46 -15.06 -4.92
C LEU A 99 2.97 -15.02 -4.56
N THR A 100 2.50 -13.84 -4.21
CA THR A 100 1.11 -13.61 -3.81
C THR A 100 0.43 -12.54 -4.69
N TRP A 101 1.24 -11.71 -5.36
CA TRP A 101 0.78 -10.59 -6.18
C TRP A 101 1.75 -10.31 -7.34
N SER A 102 1.66 -9.14 -7.99
CA SER A 102 2.45 -8.75 -9.16
C SER A 102 3.96 -8.80 -8.90
N THR A 103 4.68 -9.57 -9.71
CA THR A 103 6.14 -9.62 -9.67
C THR A 103 6.76 -8.30 -10.12
N ASP A 104 6.17 -7.63 -11.13
CA ASP A 104 6.63 -6.30 -11.58
C ASP A 104 6.48 -5.27 -10.46
N GLY A 105 5.37 -5.29 -9.72
CA GLY A 105 5.16 -4.42 -8.57
C GLY A 105 6.16 -4.70 -7.44
N LEU A 106 6.41 -5.97 -7.12
CA LEU A 106 7.42 -6.35 -6.12
C LEU A 106 8.82 -5.83 -6.48
N ILE A 107 9.23 -6.00 -7.74
CA ILE A 107 10.52 -5.51 -8.23
C ILE A 107 10.57 -3.98 -8.15
N ASN A 108 9.48 -3.31 -8.50
CA ASN A 108 9.36 -1.87 -8.44
C ASN A 108 9.51 -1.33 -7.01
N GLU A 109 8.81 -1.94 -6.04
CA GLU A 109 8.93 -1.59 -4.62
C GLU A 109 10.35 -1.74 -4.06
N TYR A 110 11.09 -2.77 -4.50
CA TYR A 110 12.43 -3.10 -3.98
C TYR A 110 13.57 -2.33 -4.66
N LEU A 111 13.31 -1.63 -5.76
CA LEU A 111 14.34 -0.93 -6.53
C LEU A 111 14.15 0.59 -6.60
N ASN A 112 12.92 1.08 -6.44
CA ASN A 112 12.66 2.51 -6.55
C ASN A 112 12.91 3.24 -5.21
N PRO A 113 13.29 4.54 -5.26
CA PRO A 113 13.41 5.37 -4.05
C PRO A 113 12.12 5.38 -3.23
N CYS A 114 12.27 5.44 -1.92
CA CYS A 114 11.17 5.44 -0.96
C CYS A 114 10.97 6.85 -0.41
N GLU A 115 9.74 7.36 -0.44
CA GLU A 115 9.42 8.62 0.22
C GLU A 115 9.33 8.44 1.74
N ALA A 116 9.77 9.43 2.49
CA ALA A 116 9.65 9.51 3.95
C ALA A 116 9.65 10.97 4.40
N ILE A 117 9.06 11.27 5.57
CA ILE A 117 9.31 12.53 6.26
C ILE A 117 10.31 12.26 7.38
N ILE A 118 11.43 12.97 7.36
CA ILE A 118 12.51 12.86 8.34
C ILE A 118 12.79 14.24 8.93
N ASN A 119 12.61 14.39 10.23
CA ASN A 119 12.74 15.65 10.94
C ASN A 119 11.89 16.78 10.29
N GLY A 120 10.66 16.46 9.93
CA GLY A 120 9.69 17.40 9.33
C GLY A 120 9.92 17.69 7.84
N THR A 121 10.91 17.06 7.21
CA THR A 121 11.25 17.31 5.80
C THR A 121 11.02 16.07 4.96
N LEU A 122 10.30 16.22 3.82
CA LEU A 122 10.17 15.16 2.83
C LEU A 122 11.55 14.81 2.24
N ARG A 123 11.88 13.53 2.24
CA ARG A 123 13.13 12.99 1.71
C ARG A 123 12.87 11.69 0.97
N GLU A 124 13.76 11.39 0.03
CA GLU A 124 13.89 10.05 -0.55
C GLU A 124 14.92 9.26 0.24
N THR A 125 14.61 8.02 0.55
CA THR A 125 15.48 7.04 1.21
C THR A 125 15.70 5.84 0.29
N PRO A 126 16.86 5.17 0.39
CA PRO A 126 17.10 3.97 -0.41
C PRO A 126 16.11 2.84 -0.06
N PRO A 127 15.66 2.07 -1.07
CA PRO A 127 14.90 0.85 -0.81
C PRO A 127 15.80 -0.22 -0.15
N MET A 128 15.19 -1.18 0.51
CA MET A 128 15.84 -2.31 1.20
C MET A 128 16.71 -1.91 2.40
N GLU A 129 16.72 -0.63 2.78
CA GLU A 129 17.50 -0.10 3.92
C GLU A 129 16.64 0.08 5.18
N GLU A 130 17.26 0.54 6.25
CA GLU A 130 16.65 0.76 7.57
C GLU A 130 15.96 -0.49 8.12
N LEU A 131 16.61 -1.65 7.99
CA LEU A 131 16.11 -2.93 8.49
C LEU A 131 15.83 -2.85 10.01
N GLU A 132 14.64 -3.27 10.38
CA GLU A 132 14.21 -3.41 11.78
C GLU A 132 13.69 -4.83 12.01
N HIS A 133 13.75 -5.30 13.27
CA HIS A 133 13.19 -6.57 13.69
C HIS A 133 12.16 -6.33 14.80
N PHE A 134 11.06 -7.05 14.74
CA PHE A 134 10.02 -7.01 15.76
C PHE A 134 9.29 -8.33 15.84
N SER A 135 8.62 -8.56 16.96
CA SER A 135 7.78 -9.75 17.18
C SER A 135 6.33 -9.33 17.31
N LEU A 136 5.44 -10.09 16.72
CA LEU A 136 4.00 -9.92 16.85
C LEU A 136 3.32 -11.28 17.00
N ASP A 137 2.54 -11.47 18.05
CA ASP A 137 1.86 -12.72 18.40
C ASP A 137 2.81 -13.94 18.45
N GLY A 138 4.03 -13.74 18.96
CA GLY A 138 5.03 -14.80 19.10
C GLY A 138 5.75 -15.20 17.81
N LEU A 139 5.54 -14.48 16.73
CA LEU A 139 6.27 -14.65 15.47
C LEU A 139 7.22 -13.48 15.24
N ASP A 140 8.43 -13.80 14.79
CA ASP A 140 9.44 -12.79 14.46
C ASP A 140 9.31 -12.35 13.01
N TYR A 141 9.44 -11.04 12.82
CA TYR A 141 9.38 -10.37 11.52
C TYR A 141 10.57 -9.43 11.35
N GLU A 142 10.87 -9.12 10.11
CA GLU A 142 11.72 -8.00 9.72
C GLU A 142 10.92 -7.02 8.87
N ALA A 143 11.28 -5.74 8.91
CA ALA A 143 10.70 -4.73 8.03
C ALA A 143 11.81 -3.80 7.51
N PHE A 144 11.65 -3.36 6.28
CA PHE A 144 12.61 -2.49 5.59
C PHE A 144 11.90 -1.60 4.57
N ASN A 145 12.57 -0.50 4.19
CA ASN A 145 12.03 0.48 3.26
C ASN A 145 11.66 -0.16 1.91
N THR A 146 10.45 0.13 1.42
CA THR A 146 10.02 -0.16 0.05
C THR A 146 9.23 1.01 -0.51
N SER A 147 9.28 1.18 -1.84
CA SER A 147 8.64 2.29 -2.53
C SER A 147 7.12 2.15 -2.58
N GLY A 148 6.41 3.26 -2.68
CA GLY A 148 4.98 3.35 -3.01
C GLY A 148 4.00 3.24 -1.86
N GLY A 149 4.33 2.50 -0.79
CA GLY A 149 3.37 2.15 0.26
C GLY A 149 2.79 3.32 1.07
N LEU A 150 3.45 4.48 1.10
CA LEU A 150 2.94 5.69 1.76
C LEU A 150 1.77 6.36 1.03
N GLY A 151 1.60 6.06 -0.25
CA GLY A 151 0.60 6.75 -1.06
C GLY A 151 0.79 8.26 -1.04
N THR A 152 -0.27 9.00 -0.75
CA THR A 152 -0.27 10.46 -0.67
C THR A 152 -0.06 10.99 0.76
N LEU A 153 0.20 10.13 1.74
CA LEU A 153 0.22 10.53 3.15
C LEU A 153 1.36 11.49 3.49
N CYS A 154 2.49 11.43 2.76
CA CYS A 154 3.56 12.42 2.87
C CYS A 154 3.09 13.84 2.57
N GLU A 155 2.19 14.03 1.59
CA GLU A 155 1.62 15.34 1.29
C GLU A 155 0.61 15.79 2.36
N THR A 156 -0.24 14.86 2.82
CA THR A 156 -1.29 15.14 3.80
C THR A 156 -0.74 15.48 5.17
N LEU A 157 0.37 14.88 5.57
CA LEU A 157 1.04 15.10 6.85
C LEU A 157 2.25 16.03 6.76
N ALA A 158 2.53 16.62 5.60
CA ALA A 158 3.61 17.61 5.44
C ALA A 158 3.44 18.77 6.45
N GLY A 159 4.51 19.06 7.18
CA GLY A 159 4.51 20.12 8.23
C GLY A 159 3.74 19.76 9.51
N LYS A 160 3.12 18.57 9.60
CA LYS A 160 2.35 18.13 10.77
C LYS A 160 3.03 17.01 11.55
N VAL A 161 3.89 16.24 10.91
CA VAL A 161 4.60 15.11 11.52
C VAL A 161 6.11 15.33 11.46
N ARG A 162 6.83 14.90 12.50
CA ARG A 162 8.28 14.93 12.52
C ARG A 162 8.89 13.80 11.70
N ASN A 163 8.38 12.56 11.86
CA ASN A 163 8.86 11.40 11.11
C ASN A 163 7.67 10.56 10.62
N LEU A 164 7.69 10.22 9.32
CA LEU A 164 6.70 9.34 8.69
C LEU A 164 7.44 8.38 7.78
N ASN A 165 7.22 7.07 7.95
CA ASN A 165 7.79 6.06 7.07
C ASN A 165 6.87 4.86 6.86
N TYR A 166 7.11 4.18 5.75
CA TYR A 166 6.50 2.91 5.41
C TYR A 166 7.59 1.85 5.23
N LYS A 167 7.36 0.66 5.76
CA LYS A 167 8.23 -0.49 5.53
C LYS A 167 7.40 -1.73 5.20
N THR A 168 7.87 -2.52 4.26
CA THR A 168 7.28 -3.83 4.01
C THR A 168 7.73 -4.82 5.07
N VAL A 169 6.82 -5.72 5.49
CA VAL A 169 7.10 -6.76 6.49
C VAL A 169 7.39 -8.08 5.79
N ARG A 170 8.44 -8.75 6.24
CA ARG A 170 8.85 -10.08 5.77
C ARG A 170 9.29 -10.95 6.94
N TYR A 171 9.53 -12.24 6.70
CA TYR A 171 10.17 -13.12 7.66
C TYR A 171 11.68 -12.84 7.72
N PRO A 172 12.33 -13.00 8.90
CA PRO A 172 13.75 -12.69 9.09
C PRO A 172 14.65 -13.40 8.09
N GLY A 173 15.55 -12.63 7.46
CA GLY A 173 16.53 -13.10 6.48
C GLY A 173 16.14 -12.83 5.00
N HIS A 174 14.89 -12.47 4.71
CA HIS A 174 14.45 -12.17 3.35
C HIS A 174 15.19 -10.95 2.76
N CYS A 175 15.31 -9.87 3.53
CA CYS A 175 15.98 -8.64 3.08
C CYS A 175 17.42 -8.91 2.67
N ALA A 176 18.17 -9.67 3.48
CA ALA A 176 19.56 -9.99 3.19
C ALA A 176 19.74 -10.78 1.89
N ILE A 177 18.88 -11.80 1.66
CA ILE A 177 18.93 -12.61 0.44
C ILE A 177 18.56 -11.75 -0.77
N MET A 178 17.52 -10.93 -0.67
CA MET A 178 17.12 -10.05 -1.76
C MET A 178 18.20 -8.99 -2.08
N LYS A 179 18.92 -8.46 -1.10
CA LYS A 179 20.08 -7.58 -1.34
C LYS A 179 21.17 -8.28 -2.14
N ILE A 180 21.49 -9.53 -1.82
CA ILE A 180 22.46 -10.32 -2.59
C ILE A 180 21.99 -10.44 -4.05
N LEU A 181 20.73 -10.80 -4.29
CA LEU A 181 20.20 -10.94 -5.65
C LEU A 181 20.19 -9.61 -6.42
N LEU A 182 19.69 -8.55 -5.80
CA LEU A 182 19.47 -7.27 -6.46
C LEU A 182 20.75 -6.46 -6.64
N GLN A 183 21.61 -6.42 -5.62
CA GLN A 183 22.79 -5.57 -5.54
C GLN A 183 24.05 -6.34 -5.91
N ASP A 184 24.41 -7.39 -5.16
CA ASP A 184 25.70 -8.10 -5.34
C ASP A 184 25.74 -8.88 -6.66
N LEU A 185 24.64 -9.56 -7.04
CA LEU A 185 24.52 -10.28 -8.32
C LEU A 185 24.03 -9.37 -9.47
N GLY A 186 23.69 -8.12 -9.18
CA GLY A 186 23.30 -7.13 -10.18
C GLY A 186 21.98 -7.43 -10.91
N LEU A 187 21.10 -8.28 -10.35
CA LEU A 187 19.80 -8.59 -10.97
C LEU A 187 18.87 -7.39 -10.96
N GLY A 188 19.06 -6.42 -10.08
CA GLY A 188 18.30 -5.16 -10.08
C GLY A 188 18.45 -4.37 -11.37
N GLN A 189 19.58 -4.48 -12.07
CA GLN A 189 19.85 -3.88 -13.38
C GLN A 189 19.29 -4.71 -14.55
N ARG A 190 18.79 -5.92 -14.30
CA ARG A 190 18.30 -6.89 -15.27
C ARG A 190 16.93 -7.37 -14.88
N ARG A 191 15.97 -6.44 -14.86
CA ARG A 191 14.62 -6.66 -14.33
C ARG A 191 13.89 -7.82 -14.99
N ASP A 192 14.03 -8.01 -16.31
CA ASP A 192 13.40 -9.11 -17.03
C ASP A 192 13.93 -10.48 -16.58
N ILE A 193 15.25 -10.58 -16.34
CA ILE A 193 15.86 -11.81 -15.84
C ILE A 193 15.40 -12.05 -14.40
N LEU A 194 15.40 -11.02 -13.56
CA LEU A 194 14.92 -11.12 -12.17
C LEU A 194 13.48 -11.61 -12.13
N LYS A 195 12.62 -11.01 -12.95
CA LYS A 195 11.20 -11.42 -13.07
C LYS A 195 11.08 -12.88 -13.48
N ASP A 196 11.78 -13.28 -14.52
CA ASP A 196 11.77 -14.67 -15.01
C ASP A 196 12.23 -15.66 -13.93
N VAL A 197 13.30 -15.32 -13.20
CA VAL A 197 13.80 -16.14 -12.08
C VAL A 197 12.76 -16.25 -10.96
N LEU A 198 12.17 -15.14 -10.54
CA LEU A 198 11.17 -15.15 -9.47
C LEU A 198 9.93 -15.95 -9.87
N GLU A 199 9.37 -15.71 -11.05
CA GLU A 199 8.14 -16.35 -11.50
C GLU A 199 8.29 -17.87 -11.77
N LYS A 200 9.48 -18.29 -12.19
CA LYS A 200 9.76 -19.72 -12.44
C LYS A 200 10.22 -20.50 -11.22
N SER A 201 10.82 -19.82 -10.23
CA SER A 201 11.45 -20.46 -9.08
C SER A 201 10.65 -20.35 -7.79
N ILE A 202 9.86 -19.29 -7.64
CA ILE A 202 9.09 -19.04 -6.41
C ILE A 202 7.65 -19.47 -6.62
N PRO A 203 7.16 -20.46 -5.85
CA PRO A 203 5.79 -20.93 -6.02
C PRO A 203 4.78 -19.86 -5.58
N MET A 204 3.63 -19.85 -6.24
CA MET A 204 2.46 -19.09 -5.77
C MET A 204 1.79 -19.81 -4.60
N THR A 205 1.14 -19.04 -3.71
CA THR A 205 0.31 -19.59 -2.65
C THR A 205 -1.00 -18.83 -2.50
N LEU A 206 -2.05 -19.55 -2.13
CA LEU A 206 -3.31 -18.97 -1.65
C LEU A 206 -3.40 -19.03 -0.11
N GLN A 207 -2.39 -19.59 0.56
CA GLN A 207 -2.29 -19.69 2.01
C GLN A 207 -1.35 -18.59 2.52
N ASP A 208 -1.83 -17.38 2.48
CA ASP A 208 -1.13 -16.20 2.92
C ASP A 208 -1.83 -15.51 4.10
N VAL A 209 -1.11 -14.62 4.73
CA VAL A 209 -1.60 -13.68 5.74
C VAL A 209 -1.18 -12.27 5.33
N VAL A 210 -2.12 -11.36 5.36
CA VAL A 210 -1.84 -9.93 5.30
C VAL A 210 -1.71 -9.43 6.73
N LEU A 211 -0.57 -8.82 7.03
CA LEU A 211 -0.28 -8.17 8.29
C LEU A 211 -0.28 -6.66 8.08
N ILE A 212 -1.04 -5.95 8.88
CA ILE A 212 -1.13 -4.49 8.87
C ILE A 212 -0.81 -4.00 10.27
N PHE A 213 0.15 -3.10 10.39
CA PHE A 213 0.54 -2.49 11.65
C PHE A 213 0.83 -1.01 11.44
N VAL A 214 0.07 -0.17 12.14
CA VAL A 214 0.29 1.27 12.22
C VAL A 214 0.61 1.60 13.65
N SER A 215 1.65 2.39 13.89
CA SER A 215 1.89 2.99 15.20
C SER A 215 2.13 4.50 15.06
N VAL A 216 1.51 5.26 15.93
CA VAL A 216 1.63 6.71 15.99
C VAL A 216 2.07 7.11 17.39
N THR A 217 3.10 7.96 17.45
CA THR A 217 3.60 8.54 18.70
C THR A 217 3.51 10.06 18.59
N GLY A 218 3.06 10.71 19.64
CA GLY A 218 2.90 12.15 19.67
C GLY A 218 2.28 12.67 20.96
N GLN A 219 1.76 13.88 20.95
CA GLN A 219 1.08 14.49 22.08
C GLN A 219 -0.44 14.25 21.97
N ARG A 220 -1.04 13.73 23.02
CA ARG A 220 -2.48 13.64 23.25
C ARG A 220 -2.79 14.07 24.66
N ASP A 221 -3.70 15.04 24.85
CA ASP A 221 -4.06 15.59 26.15
C ASP A 221 -2.83 16.12 26.96
N ALA A 222 -1.93 16.82 26.26
CA ALA A 222 -0.67 17.34 26.80
C ALA A 222 0.29 16.27 27.36
N ARG A 223 0.14 15.00 26.97
CA ARG A 223 1.01 13.89 27.37
C ARG A 223 1.57 13.20 26.15
N LEU A 224 2.80 12.70 26.25
CA LEU A 224 3.34 11.78 25.24
C LEU A 224 2.54 10.49 25.28
N ALA A 225 2.03 10.10 24.14
CA ALA A 225 1.24 8.88 23.98
C ALA A 225 1.70 8.12 22.73
N GLN A 226 1.45 6.83 22.72
CA GLN A 226 1.55 5.97 21.56
C GLN A 226 0.25 5.22 21.38
N GLU A 227 -0.24 5.17 20.14
CA GLU A 227 -1.41 4.40 19.77
C GLU A 227 -1.06 3.51 18.59
N SER A 228 -1.69 2.36 18.48
CA SER A 228 -1.45 1.44 17.36
C SER A 228 -2.75 0.83 16.85
N TRP A 229 -2.78 0.57 15.56
CA TRP A 229 -3.81 -0.21 14.89
C TRP A 229 -3.17 -1.41 14.19
N THR A 230 -3.65 -2.60 14.52
CA THR A 230 -3.05 -3.84 14.02
C THR A 230 -4.12 -4.79 13.53
N LYS A 231 -3.87 -5.45 12.39
CA LYS A 231 -4.77 -6.47 11.85
C LYS A 231 -3.96 -7.57 11.15
N LYS A 232 -4.43 -8.81 11.33
CA LYS A 232 -4.03 -9.98 10.52
C LYS A 232 -5.25 -10.46 9.74
N ILE A 233 -5.14 -10.54 8.43
CA ILE A 233 -6.20 -10.98 7.53
C ILE A 233 -5.73 -12.23 6.81
N TYR A 234 -6.56 -13.26 6.82
CA TYR A 234 -6.26 -14.56 6.24
C TYR A 234 -7.06 -14.80 4.97
N ALA A 235 -6.61 -15.78 4.17
CA ALA A 235 -7.36 -16.27 3.03
C ALA A 235 -8.78 -16.70 3.45
N LYS A 236 -9.79 -16.36 2.63
CA LYS A 236 -11.20 -16.59 2.94
C LYS A 236 -11.99 -16.99 1.71
N LYS A 237 -13.00 -17.84 1.91
CA LYS A 237 -13.98 -18.10 0.86
C LYS A 237 -15.00 -16.95 0.76
N VAL A 238 -15.14 -16.39 -0.44
CA VAL A 238 -16.15 -15.37 -0.77
C VAL A 238 -16.95 -15.91 -1.95
N ASN A 239 -18.26 -16.02 -1.80
CA ASN A 239 -19.17 -16.57 -2.82
C ASN A 239 -18.71 -17.92 -3.39
N GLY A 240 -18.18 -18.80 -2.53
CA GLY A 240 -17.72 -20.13 -2.91
C GLY A 240 -16.28 -20.20 -3.46
N HIS A 241 -15.64 -19.08 -3.77
CA HIS A 241 -14.28 -18.99 -4.28
C HIS A 241 -13.30 -18.67 -3.15
N LEU A 242 -12.21 -19.44 -3.06
CA LEU A 242 -11.12 -19.12 -2.13
C LEU A 242 -10.31 -17.94 -2.70
N LEU A 243 -10.22 -16.87 -1.94
CA LEU A 243 -9.35 -15.75 -2.20
C LEU A 243 -8.20 -15.78 -1.19
N SER A 244 -6.97 -15.56 -1.65
CA SER A 244 -5.83 -15.32 -0.77
C SER A 244 -6.04 -14.01 0.01
N ALA A 245 -5.32 -13.82 1.10
CA ALA A 245 -5.44 -12.61 1.92
C ALA A 245 -5.13 -11.35 1.11
N ILE A 246 -4.08 -11.38 0.28
CA ILE A 246 -3.74 -10.23 -0.58
C ILE A 246 -4.77 -9.99 -1.68
N GLN A 247 -5.31 -11.04 -2.32
CA GLN A 247 -6.39 -10.89 -3.29
C GLN A 247 -7.63 -10.28 -2.65
N LEU A 248 -8.01 -10.78 -1.47
CA LEU A 248 -9.17 -10.31 -0.72
C LEU A 248 -9.02 -8.83 -0.35
N THR A 249 -7.90 -8.46 0.26
CA THR A 249 -7.67 -7.08 0.73
C THR A 249 -7.56 -6.10 -0.43
N THR A 250 -6.79 -6.42 -1.47
CA THR A 250 -6.64 -5.55 -2.64
C THR A 250 -7.97 -5.33 -3.35
N ALA A 251 -8.73 -6.40 -3.61
CA ALA A 251 -10.03 -6.28 -4.26
C ALA A 251 -11.05 -5.55 -3.37
N ALA A 252 -11.08 -5.86 -2.07
CA ALA A 252 -11.98 -5.20 -1.12
C ALA A 252 -11.69 -3.70 -1.00
N GLY A 253 -10.42 -3.29 -1.05
CA GLY A 253 -10.02 -1.88 -1.04
C GLY A 253 -10.67 -1.10 -2.18
N ILE A 254 -10.39 -1.48 -3.40
CA ILE A 254 -10.91 -0.75 -4.57
C ILE A 254 -12.44 -0.88 -4.70
N CYS A 255 -13.01 -2.04 -4.40
CA CYS A 255 -14.47 -2.23 -4.43
C CYS A 255 -15.19 -1.37 -3.39
N ALA A 256 -14.60 -1.16 -2.20
CA ALA A 256 -15.14 -0.27 -1.19
C ALA A 256 -15.19 1.18 -1.71
N MET A 257 -14.12 1.65 -2.34
CA MET A 257 -14.07 3.01 -2.90
C MET A 257 -15.09 3.20 -4.03
N VAL A 258 -15.21 2.22 -4.93
CA VAL A 258 -16.23 2.23 -6.01
C VAL A 258 -17.65 2.29 -5.41
N ASP A 259 -17.91 1.48 -4.40
CA ASP A 259 -19.24 1.42 -3.76
C ASP A 259 -19.57 2.72 -3.00
N LEU A 260 -18.61 3.28 -2.26
CA LEU A 260 -18.77 4.57 -1.56
C LEU A 260 -19.00 5.73 -2.54
N MET A 261 -18.36 5.70 -3.69
CA MET A 261 -18.58 6.67 -4.75
C MET A 261 -19.97 6.46 -5.40
N ALA A 262 -20.30 5.24 -5.76
CA ALA A 262 -21.56 4.91 -6.45
C ALA A 262 -22.80 5.22 -5.62
N ASN A 263 -22.72 5.10 -4.30
CA ASN A 263 -23.81 5.44 -3.37
C ASN A 263 -23.84 6.92 -2.95
N GLY A 264 -22.93 7.76 -3.47
CA GLY A 264 -22.86 9.19 -3.21
C GLY A 264 -22.18 9.60 -1.90
N THR A 265 -21.61 8.66 -1.14
CA THR A 265 -20.84 8.97 0.08
C THR A 265 -19.54 9.72 -0.27
N LEU A 266 -18.88 9.32 -1.36
CA LEU A 266 -17.74 10.05 -1.95
C LEU A 266 -18.24 10.84 -3.16
N ASN A 267 -18.62 12.08 -2.92
CA ASN A 267 -19.07 12.99 -3.97
C ASN A 267 -18.05 14.11 -4.19
N GLN A 268 -16.89 13.75 -4.71
CA GLN A 268 -15.77 14.65 -4.95
C GLN A 268 -15.36 14.65 -6.43
N ALA A 269 -14.71 15.70 -6.88
CA ALA A 269 -14.15 15.83 -8.22
C ALA A 269 -12.64 16.13 -8.13
N GLY A 270 -11.93 15.87 -9.22
CA GLY A 270 -10.47 16.02 -9.25
C GLY A 270 -9.75 14.87 -8.54
N PHE A 271 -8.54 15.13 -8.07
CA PHE A 271 -7.71 14.14 -7.38
C PHE A 271 -8.18 13.95 -5.93
N VAL A 272 -8.56 12.73 -5.58
CA VAL A 272 -9.05 12.36 -4.24
C VAL A 272 -8.08 11.37 -3.61
N ARG A 273 -7.69 11.62 -2.36
CA ARG A 273 -6.76 10.79 -1.60
C ARG A 273 -7.48 9.74 -0.79
N GLN A 274 -6.85 8.59 -0.58
CA GLN A 274 -7.40 7.48 0.20
C GLN A 274 -7.74 7.89 1.64
N GLU A 275 -6.84 8.61 2.29
CA GLU A 275 -6.96 9.07 3.66
C GLU A 275 -8.03 10.16 3.89
N GLN A 276 -8.73 10.58 2.85
CA GLN A 276 -9.94 11.42 2.98
C GLN A 276 -11.19 10.60 3.32
N VAL A 277 -11.10 9.27 3.26
CA VAL A 277 -12.15 8.35 3.68
C VAL A 277 -11.92 7.98 5.15
N SER A 278 -12.93 8.11 6.01
CA SER A 278 -12.77 7.69 7.40
C SER A 278 -12.70 6.17 7.53
N LEU A 279 -11.94 5.70 8.53
CA LEU A 279 -11.80 4.26 8.78
C LEU A 279 -13.16 3.60 9.09
N GLU A 280 -14.03 4.30 9.82
CA GLU A 280 -15.36 3.82 10.17
C GLU A 280 -16.24 3.65 8.93
N GLN A 281 -16.25 4.63 8.03
CA GLN A 281 -16.98 4.54 6.76
C GLN A 281 -16.46 3.39 5.89
N PHE A 282 -15.14 3.23 5.83
CA PHE A 282 -14.52 2.14 5.08
C PHE A 282 -14.91 0.78 5.67
N LEU A 283 -14.75 0.57 6.98
CA LEU A 283 -15.04 -0.71 7.63
C LEU A 283 -16.55 -1.05 7.66
N ALA A 284 -17.42 -0.04 7.68
CA ALA A 284 -18.88 -0.23 7.58
C ALA A 284 -19.34 -0.60 6.16
N ASN A 285 -18.50 -0.36 5.14
CA ASN A 285 -18.82 -0.73 3.76
C ASN A 285 -18.82 -2.25 3.57
N ARG A 286 -19.74 -2.77 2.74
CA ARG A 286 -19.89 -4.23 2.48
C ARG A 286 -18.63 -4.93 1.94
N PHE A 287 -17.72 -4.20 1.31
CA PHE A 287 -16.41 -4.72 0.89
C PHE A 287 -15.34 -4.42 1.95
N GLY A 288 -15.32 -3.22 2.50
CA GLY A 288 -14.37 -2.78 3.53
C GLY A 288 -14.44 -3.63 4.80
N GLN A 289 -15.58 -4.25 5.13
CA GLN A 289 -15.73 -5.18 6.26
C GLN A 289 -14.76 -6.38 6.24
N HIS A 290 -14.15 -6.68 5.10
CA HIS A 290 -13.12 -7.72 5.04
C HIS A 290 -11.82 -7.34 5.74
N TYR A 291 -11.67 -6.08 6.12
CA TYR A 291 -10.58 -5.58 6.96
C TYR A 291 -10.95 -5.47 8.44
N ALA A 292 -12.22 -5.68 8.79
CA ALA A 292 -12.73 -5.57 10.17
C ALA A 292 -12.31 -6.74 11.09
#